data_514bcc10b3125cd4e71c2ba89a24b261
#
_entry.id   514bcc10b3125cd4e71c2ba89a24b261
#
_cell.length_a   1.000
_cell.length_b   1.000
_cell.length_c   1.000
_cell.angle_alpha   90.00
_cell.angle_beta   90.00
_cell.angle_gamma   90.00
#
_symmetry.space_group_name_H-M   'P 1'
#
loop_
_entity.id
_entity.type
_entity.pdbx_description
1 polymer ?
#
loop_
_entity_poly.entity_id
_entity_poly.type
_entity_poly.pdbx_seq_one_letter_code
_entity_poly.pdbx_strand_id
1 'polypeptide(L)'
;RSGRQGDPGSSQFFVSLEDNLMRLFVSDRIAKIMDRMGLKEGEVIQHSMVTKSIERAQKKVEENNFAQRKRLLEYDDVMNEQRKIIYKRRRNALYGDRLEVDTLNTIYNLAEIVVNQYHGVPENYDGFKLEVIGKLSYDTQISQEEFDSPDAVALINKLFDEAYAAYQSKNTQIVELIKPALDERYEH
;
A
#
# COMPACT_ATOMS: atom_id res chain seq x y z
N ARG A 1 29.75 12.99 -15.57
CA ARG A 1 28.58 13.90 -15.67
C ARG A 1 29.02 15.30 -15.33
N SER A 2 28.70 16.26 -16.20
CA SER A 2 28.95 17.68 -15.96
C SER A 2 27.82 18.25 -15.09
N GLY A 3 28.08 18.50 -13.81
CA GLY A 3 27.18 19.19 -12.91
C GLY A 3 25.75 18.67 -12.78
N ARG A 4 24.79 19.57 -12.56
CA ARG A 4 23.35 19.28 -12.52
C ARG A 4 22.75 19.32 -13.93
N GLN A 5 21.58 18.71 -14.09
CA GLN A 5 20.86 18.76 -15.35
C GLN A 5 20.61 20.21 -15.78
N GLY A 6 21.08 20.57 -16.98
CA GLY A 6 21.00 21.92 -17.50
C GLY A 6 22.25 22.79 -17.30
N ASP A 7 23.25 22.34 -16.53
CA ASP A 7 24.50 23.06 -16.35
C ASP A 7 25.36 22.95 -17.65
N PRO A 8 26.00 24.04 -18.11
CA PRO A 8 26.92 23.98 -19.21
C PRO A 8 28.18 23.21 -18.82
N GLY A 9 28.70 22.41 -19.73
CA GLY A 9 29.94 21.67 -19.51
C GLY A 9 30.12 20.54 -20.50
N SER A 10 31.32 19.98 -20.51
CA SER A 10 31.67 18.79 -21.28
C SER A 10 32.09 17.66 -20.33
N SER A 11 31.77 16.43 -20.68
CA SER A 11 32.23 15.26 -19.97
C SER A 11 32.88 14.28 -20.90
N GLN A 12 33.94 13.65 -20.44
CA GLN A 12 34.69 12.64 -21.18
C GLN A 12 34.61 11.33 -20.40
N PHE A 13 34.21 10.27 -21.07
CA PHE A 13 34.00 8.95 -20.43
C PHE A 13 35.10 8.00 -20.87
N PHE A 14 35.89 7.54 -19.92
CA PHE A 14 36.94 6.54 -20.14
C PHE A 14 36.50 5.22 -19.56
N VAL A 15 36.50 4.16 -20.35
CA VAL A 15 36.09 2.81 -19.96
C VAL A 15 37.26 1.85 -20.18
N SER A 16 37.55 1.02 -19.20
CA SER A 16 38.45 -0.11 -19.37
C SER A 16 37.79 -1.19 -20.23
N LEU A 17 38.54 -1.87 -21.04
CA LEU A 17 38.09 -3.03 -21.82
C LEU A 17 37.67 -4.20 -20.94
N GLU A 18 38.21 -4.25 -19.71
CA GLU A 18 37.87 -5.27 -18.70
C GLU A 18 36.65 -4.91 -17.85
N ASP A 19 36.08 -3.71 -18.04
CA ASP A 19 34.91 -3.28 -17.33
C ASP A 19 33.71 -4.22 -17.59
N ASN A 20 32.89 -4.44 -16.59
CA ASN A 20 31.69 -5.26 -16.67
C ASN A 20 30.75 -4.79 -17.81
N LEU A 21 30.69 -3.49 -18.09
CA LEU A 21 29.92 -2.96 -19.21
C LEU A 21 30.41 -3.53 -20.54
N MET A 22 31.72 -3.59 -20.73
CA MET A 22 32.34 -4.12 -21.95
C MET A 22 32.18 -5.65 -22.02
N ARG A 23 32.38 -6.36 -20.93
CA ARG A 23 32.25 -7.83 -20.86
C ARG A 23 30.82 -8.32 -21.15
N LEU A 24 29.81 -7.60 -20.71
CA LEU A 24 28.40 -7.99 -20.86
C LEU A 24 27.82 -7.63 -22.24
N PHE A 25 28.30 -6.57 -22.89
CA PHE A 25 27.64 -6.00 -24.06
C PHE A 25 28.53 -5.90 -25.30
N VAL A 26 29.85 -6.09 -25.18
CA VAL A 26 30.74 -6.15 -26.31
C VAL A 26 30.73 -7.55 -26.88
N SER A 27 30.35 -7.68 -28.15
CA SER A 27 30.37 -8.98 -28.81
C SER A 27 31.81 -9.47 -29.00
N ASP A 28 32.02 -10.80 -28.95
CA ASP A 28 33.31 -11.47 -29.19
C ASP A 28 33.99 -11.04 -30.50
N ARG A 29 33.19 -10.52 -31.45
CA ARG A 29 33.72 -9.95 -32.75
C ARG A 29 34.52 -8.68 -32.52
N ILE A 30 34.09 -7.81 -31.60
CA ILE A 30 34.80 -6.56 -31.32
C ILE A 30 36.08 -6.87 -30.55
N ALA A 31 36.05 -7.80 -29.58
CA ALA A 31 37.25 -8.27 -28.89
C ALA A 31 38.29 -8.81 -29.90
N LYS A 32 37.88 -9.68 -30.84
CA LYS A 32 38.78 -10.17 -31.92
C LYS A 32 39.32 -9.13 -32.86
N ILE A 33 38.58 -8.06 -33.13
CA ILE A 33 39.06 -6.93 -33.97
C ILE A 33 40.10 -6.14 -33.18
N MET A 34 39.91 -5.95 -31.89
CA MET A 34 40.86 -5.25 -31.01
C MET A 34 42.16 -6.02 -30.87
N ASP A 35 42.11 -7.33 -30.72
CA ASP A 35 43.30 -8.20 -30.69
C ASP A 35 44.11 -8.13 -32.02
N ARG A 36 43.41 -8.01 -33.15
CA ARG A 36 44.06 -7.87 -34.47
C ARG A 36 44.70 -6.50 -34.72
N MET A 37 44.25 -5.45 -34.03
CA MET A 37 44.83 -4.11 -34.17
C MET A 37 46.15 -3.95 -33.40
N GLY A 38 46.62 -4.94 -32.67
CA GLY A 38 47.93 -4.95 -32.05
C GLY A 38 48.15 -3.83 -31.04
N LEU A 39 47.10 -3.45 -30.33
CA LEU A 39 47.13 -2.33 -29.38
C LEU A 39 48.02 -2.64 -28.18
N LYS A 40 48.86 -1.69 -27.81
CA LYS A 40 49.74 -1.79 -26.64
C LYS A 40 48.97 -1.48 -25.39
N GLU A 41 49.32 -2.16 -24.31
CA GLU A 41 48.77 -1.92 -23.00
C GLU A 41 48.92 -0.44 -22.59
N GLY A 42 47.80 0.20 -22.15
CA GLY A 42 47.78 1.62 -21.79
C GLY A 42 47.46 2.60 -22.93
N GLU A 43 47.23 2.14 -24.16
CA GLU A 43 46.87 2.99 -25.28
C GLU A 43 45.37 3.34 -25.30
N VAL A 44 45.03 4.61 -25.52
CA VAL A 44 43.63 5.08 -25.60
C VAL A 44 43.08 4.86 -27.00
N ILE A 45 42.08 4.00 -27.10
CA ILE A 45 41.44 3.63 -28.37
C ILE A 45 40.31 4.62 -28.69
N GLN A 46 40.54 5.44 -29.73
CA GLN A 46 39.54 6.36 -30.25
C GLN A 46 39.06 5.90 -31.65
N HIS A 47 38.25 4.87 -31.68
CA HIS A 47 37.67 4.38 -32.93
C HIS A 47 36.14 4.48 -32.92
N SER A 48 35.56 5.00 -34.01
CA SER A 48 34.11 5.25 -34.08
C SER A 48 33.25 4.01 -33.86
N MET A 49 33.74 2.84 -34.25
CA MET A 49 33.05 1.56 -34.02
C MET A 49 33.03 1.20 -32.53
N VAL A 50 34.11 1.43 -31.79
CA VAL A 50 34.20 1.18 -30.35
C VAL A 50 33.29 2.15 -29.61
N THR A 51 33.32 3.44 -29.96
CA THR A 51 32.43 4.45 -29.38
C THR A 51 30.95 4.06 -29.53
N LYS A 52 30.54 3.69 -30.75
CA LYS A 52 29.16 3.24 -31.01
C LYS A 52 28.78 1.96 -30.23
N SER A 53 29.76 1.09 -30.01
CA SER A 53 29.52 -0.15 -29.21
C SER A 53 29.30 0.21 -27.74
N ILE A 54 30.10 1.13 -27.20
CA ILE A 54 29.93 1.60 -25.79
C ILE A 54 28.58 2.33 -25.65
N GLU A 55 28.19 3.19 -26.58
CA GLU A 55 26.89 3.87 -26.57
C GLU A 55 25.73 2.86 -26.55
N ARG A 56 25.80 1.82 -27.37
CA ARG A 56 24.77 0.74 -27.40
C ARG A 56 24.75 -0.02 -26.11
N ALA A 57 25.90 -0.35 -25.54
CA ALA A 57 25.99 -1.03 -24.26
C ALA A 57 25.38 -0.18 -23.13
N GLN A 58 25.72 1.09 -23.06
CA GLN A 58 25.15 2.02 -22.09
C GLN A 58 23.63 2.12 -22.23
N LYS A 59 23.13 2.30 -23.46
CA LYS A 59 21.69 2.37 -23.73
C LYS A 59 20.96 1.10 -23.27
N LYS A 60 21.52 -0.07 -23.52
CA LYS A 60 20.94 -1.34 -23.11
C LYS A 60 20.89 -1.52 -21.58
N VAL A 61 21.95 -1.08 -20.88
CA VAL A 61 21.95 -1.05 -19.39
C VAL A 61 20.90 -0.07 -18.87
N GLU A 62 20.81 1.11 -19.49
CA GLU A 62 19.82 2.11 -19.13
C GLU A 62 18.38 1.60 -19.34
N GLU A 63 18.09 0.97 -20.47
CA GLU A 63 16.78 0.35 -20.76
C GLU A 63 16.43 -0.72 -19.74
N ASN A 64 17.38 -1.59 -19.36
CA ASN A 64 17.16 -2.62 -18.35
C ASN A 64 16.91 -2.02 -16.96
N ASN A 65 17.72 -1.05 -16.54
CA ASN A 65 17.56 -0.35 -15.28
C ASN A 65 16.26 0.48 -15.24
N PHE A 66 15.86 1.05 -16.38
CA PHE A 66 14.59 1.74 -16.52
C PHE A 66 13.42 0.79 -16.34
N ALA A 67 13.47 -0.39 -16.96
CA ALA A 67 12.43 -1.40 -16.83
C ALA A 67 12.26 -1.88 -15.37
N GLN A 68 13.37 -2.08 -14.64
CA GLN A 68 13.34 -2.42 -13.22
C GLN A 68 12.73 -1.29 -12.38
N ARG A 69 13.17 -0.05 -12.59
CA ARG A 69 12.63 1.12 -11.88
C ARG A 69 11.15 1.33 -12.16
N LYS A 70 10.72 1.13 -13.42
CA LYS A 70 9.31 1.23 -13.80
C LYS A 70 8.44 0.22 -13.05
N ARG A 71 8.89 -1.04 -12.93
CA ARG A 71 8.18 -2.06 -12.14
C ARG A 71 8.07 -1.69 -10.66
N LEU A 72 9.12 -1.13 -10.09
CA LEU A 72 9.09 -0.65 -8.71
C LEU A 72 8.10 0.50 -8.51
N LEU A 73 8.05 1.44 -9.46
CA LEU A 73 7.07 2.53 -9.44
C LEU A 73 5.63 2.02 -9.57
N GLU A 74 5.36 1.08 -10.48
CA GLU A 74 4.04 0.47 -10.63
C GLU A 74 3.57 -0.21 -9.34
N TYR A 75 4.48 -0.88 -8.63
CA TYR A 75 4.19 -1.46 -7.32
C TYR A 75 3.98 -0.39 -6.24
N ASP A 76 4.79 0.65 -6.23
CA ASP A 76 4.71 1.75 -5.25
C ASP A 76 3.44 2.58 -5.44
N ASP A 77 2.93 2.73 -6.67
CA ASP A 77 1.67 3.41 -6.97
C ASP A 77 0.49 2.73 -6.27
N VAL A 78 0.42 1.41 -6.26
CA VAL A 78 -0.61 0.66 -5.52
C VAL A 78 -0.53 0.96 -4.02
N MET A 79 0.66 0.92 -3.46
CA MET A 79 0.89 1.23 -2.04
C MET A 79 0.56 2.68 -1.70
N ASN A 80 0.85 3.61 -2.61
CA ASN A 80 0.52 5.03 -2.45
C ASN A 80 -1.00 5.27 -2.48
N GLU A 81 -1.73 4.61 -3.35
CA GLU A 81 -3.20 4.70 -3.37
C GLU A 81 -3.82 4.16 -2.07
N GLN A 82 -3.35 3.02 -1.58
CA GLN A 82 -3.78 2.50 -0.27
C GLN A 82 -3.47 3.49 0.86
N ARG A 83 -2.27 4.07 0.86
CA ARG A 83 -1.86 5.08 1.83
C ARG A 83 -2.74 6.32 1.78
N LYS A 84 -3.05 6.85 0.59
CA LYS A 84 -3.95 8.00 0.40
C LYS A 84 -5.33 7.75 0.98
N ILE A 85 -5.90 6.55 0.76
CA ILE A 85 -7.22 6.18 1.30
C ILE A 85 -7.19 6.17 2.82
N ILE A 86 -6.17 5.56 3.43
CA ILE A 86 -6.02 5.49 4.89
C ILE A 86 -5.84 6.90 5.47
N TYR A 87 -4.97 7.72 4.89
CA TYR A 87 -4.76 9.10 5.37
C TYR A 87 -6.00 9.96 5.20
N LYS A 88 -6.77 9.78 4.12
CA LYS A 88 -8.05 10.48 3.93
C LYS A 88 -9.06 10.11 5.03
N ARG A 89 -9.22 8.81 5.32
CA ARG A 89 -10.09 8.35 6.42
C ARG A 89 -9.63 8.89 7.77
N ARG A 90 -8.33 8.82 8.05
CA ARG A 90 -7.76 9.38 9.28
C ARG A 90 -8.02 10.88 9.41
N ARG A 91 -7.84 11.64 8.34
CA ARG A 91 -8.14 13.07 8.31
C ARG A 91 -9.61 13.34 8.59
N ASN A 92 -10.53 12.63 7.92
CA ASN A 92 -11.96 12.75 8.15
C ASN A 92 -12.31 12.47 9.62
N ALA A 93 -11.74 11.42 10.21
CA ALA A 93 -11.95 11.11 11.63
C ALA A 93 -11.44 12.22 12.58
N LEU A 94 -10.26 12.80 12.28
CA LEU A 94 -9.68 13.87 13.10
C LEU A 94 -10.46 15.19 13.03
N TYR A 95 -11.05 15.50 11.88
CA TYR A 95 -11.86 16.72 11.69
C TYR A 95 -13.36 16.48 11.91
N GLY A 96 -13.77 15.26 12.21
CA GLY A 96 -15.18 14.91 12.38
C GLY A 96 -15.97 14.79 11.07
N ASP A 97 -15.33 14.98 9.93
CA ASP A 97 -15.99 14.91 8.63
C ASP A 97 -16.46 13.46 8.36
N ARG A 98 -17.78 13.30 8.17
CA ARG A 98 -18.40 12.00 7.84
C ARG A 98 -18.13 10.88 8.87
N LEU A 99 -17.70 11.22 10.09
CA LEU A 99 -17.36 10.25 11.13
C LEU A 99 -18.56 9.34 11.47
N GLU A 100 -19.76 9.92 11.55
CA GLU A 100 -20.99 9.15 11.80
C GLU A 100 -21.25 8.12 10.72
N VAL A 101 -21.17 8.50 9.44
CA VAL A 101 -21.37 7.59 8.30
C VAL A 101 -20.31 6.49 8.27
N ASP A 102 -19.05 6.83 8.53
CA ASP A 102 -17.97 5.85 8.56
C ASP A 102 -18.12 4.86 9.74
N THR A 103 -18.63 5.35 10.88
CA THR A 103 -18.95 4.51 12.05
C THR A 103 -20.09 3.56 11.74
N LEU A 104 -21.19 4.06 11.18
CA LEU A 104 -22.35 3.24 10.80
C LEU A 104 -21.96 2.14 9.79
N ASN A 105 -21.21 2.52 8.76
CA ASN A 105 -20.71 1.54 7.79
C ASN A 105 -19.80 0.49 8.43
N THR A 106 -18.99 0.87 9.41
CA THR A 106 -18.11 -0.06 10.12
C THR A 106 -18.93 -1.05 10.96
N ILE A 107 -19.92 -0.57 11.68
CA ILE A 107 -20.83 -1.42 12.50
C ILE A 107 -21.57 -2.39 11.58
N TYR A 108 -22.12 -1.91 10.46
CA TYR A 108 -22.82 -2.75 9.49
C TYR A 108 -21.92 -3.84 8.88
N ASN A 109 -20.74 -3.47 8.44
CA ASN A 109 -19.76 -4.42 7.89
C ASN A 109 -19.35 -5.48 8.94
N LEU A 110 -19.18 -5.08 10.20
CA LEU A 110 -18.87 -6.03 11.28
C LEU A 110 -20.03 -6.99 11.54
N ALA A 111 -21.27 -6.49 11.56
CA ALA A 111 -22.47 -7.32 11.69
C ALA A 111 -22.56 -8.33 10.54
N GLU A 112 -22.34 -7.89 9.31
CA GLU A 112 -22.31 -8.75 8.12
C GLU A 112 -21.22 -9.84 8.23
N ILE A 113 -20.01 -9.48 8.62
CA ILE A 113 -18.91 -10.44 8.80
C ILE A 113 -19.26 -11.49 9.86
N VAL A 114 -19.77 -11.06 11.00
CA VAL A 114 -20.12 -11.97 12.11
C VAL A 114 -21.25 -12.90 11.71
N VAL A 115 -22.32 -12.39 11.11
CA VAL A 115 -23.42 -13.23 10.67
C VAL A 115 -22.96 -14.21 9.59
N ASN A 116 -22.28 -13.77 8.55
CA ASN A 116 -21.81 -14.65 7.48
C ASN A 116 -20.84 -15.74 7.96
N GLN A 117 -20.11 -15.51 9.05
CA GLN A 117 -19.18 -16.49 9.61
C GLN A 117 -19.87 -17.59 10.40
N TYR A 118 -20.97 -17.29 11.10
CA TYR A 118 -21.61 -18.21 12.06
C TYR A 118 -22.99 -18.68 11.65
N HIS A 119 -23.71 -17.93 10.81
CA HIS A 119 -25.06 -18.26 10.39
C HIS A 119 -25.11 -19.54 9.53
N GLY A 120 -26.17 -20.33 9.71
CA GLY A 120 -26.39 -21.59 8.98
C GLY A 120 -25.84 -22.83 9.67
N VAL A 121 -25.20 -22.69 10.85
CA VAL A 121 -24.77 -23.81 11.69
C VAL A 121 -25.31 -23.60 13.11
N PRO A 122 -26.40 -24.26 13.50
CA PRO A 122 -27.05 -24.04 14.80
C PRO A 122 -26.14 -24.23 16.03
N GLU A 123 -25.15 -25.11 15.91
CA GLU A 123 -24.18 -25.39 16.97
C GLU A 123 -23.24 -24.21 17.27
N ASN A 124 -23.19 -23.22 16.36
CA ASN A 124 -22.31 -22.07 16.48
C ASN A 124 -22.92 -20.84 17.19
N TYR A 125 -24.11 -20.97 17.76
CA TYR A 125 -24.78 -19.85 18.44
C TYR A 125 -23.97 -19.24 19.59
N ASP A 126 -23.34 -20.07 20.41
CA ASP A 126 -22.47 -19.58 21.50
C ASP A 126 -21.22 -18.88 20.94
N GLY A 127 -20.65 -19.41 19.86
CA GLY A 127 -19.56 -18.79 19.14
C GLY A 127 -19.93 -17.43 18.55
N PHE A 128 -21.14 -17.33 17.99
CA PHE A 128 -21.70 -16.08 17.49
C PHE A 128 -21.80 -15.02 18.59
N LYS A 129 -22.35 -15.37 19.76
CA LYS A 129 -22.46 -14.46 20.93
C LYS A 129 -21.08 -13.94 21.37
N LEU A 130 -20.12 -14.86 21.51
CA LEU A 130 -18.76 -14.49 21.89
C LEU A 130 -18.10 -13.55 20.88
N GLU A 131 -18.32 -13.78 19.59
CA GLU A 131 -17.77 -12.93 18.53
C GLU A 131 -18.43 -11.54 18.52
N VAL A 132 -19.74 -11.46 18.79
CA VAL A 132 -20.44 -10.17 18.96
C VAL A 132 -19.84 -9.39 20.13
N ILE A 133 -19.63 -10.03 21.28
CA ILE A 133 -18.99 -9.38 22.42
C ILE A 133 -17.57 -8.92 22.06
N GLY A 134 -16.80 -9.77 21.40
CA GLY A 134 -15.41 -9.48 21.02
C GLY A 134 -15.26 -8.34 20.03
N LYS A 135 -16.12 -8.28 19.00
CA LYS A 135 -16.04 -7.29 17.92
C LYS A 135 -16.87 -6.04 18.13
N LEU A 136 -18.07 -6.20 18.70
CA LEU A 136 -19.03 -5.10 18.85
C LEU A 136 -19.14 -4.61 20.31
N SER A 137 -18.52 -5.31 21.25
CA SER A 137 -18.41 -4.95 22.68
C SER A 137 -19.76 -4.77 23.40
N TYR A 138 -20.77 -5.57 23.04
CA TYR A 138 -22.05 -5.66 23.75
C TYR A 138 -22.57 -7.10 23.71
N ASP A 139 -23.49 -7.45 24.60
CA ASP A 139 -24.17 -8.74 24.63
C ASP A 139 -25.49 -8.66 23.86
N THR A 140 -25.60 -9.48 22.80
CA THR A 140 -26.79 -9.46 21.92
C THR A 140 -28.01 -10.09 22.58
N GLN A 141 -29.18 -9.54 22.29
CA GLN A 141 -30.48 -10.04 22.68
C GLN A 141 -31.11 -11.00 21.66
N ILE A 142 -30.41 -11.27 20.54
CA ILE A 142 -30.86 -12.20 19.52
C ILE A 142 -30.97 -13.57 20.10
N SER A 143 -32.19 -14.18 20.03
CA SER A 143 -32.44 -15.54 20.50
C SER A 143 -31.88 -16.58 19.53
N GLN A 144 -31.75 -17.84 20.03
CA GLN A 144 -31.32 -18.94 19.19
C GLN A 144 -32.30 -19.19 18.02
N GLU A 145 -33.61 -19.05 18.28
CA GLU A 145 -34.65 -19.21 17.24
C GLU A 145 -34.50 -18.18 16.10
N GLU A 146 -34.11 -16.95 16.42
CA GLU A 146 -33.87 -15.90 15.46
C GLU A 146 -32.54 -16.11 14.68
N PHE A 147 -31.53 -16.63 15.38
CA PHE A 147 -30.26 -16.98 14.76
C PHE A 147 -30.41 -18.14 13.76
N ASP A 148 -31.26 -19.12 14.05
CA ASP A 148 -31.56 -20.27 13.21
C ASP A 148 -32.50 -19.92 12.03
N SER A 149 -33.03 -18.69 11.99
CA SER A 149 -33.88 -18.21 10.89
C SER A 149 -33.11 -18.23 9.56
N PRO A 150 -33.74 -18.64 8.44
CA PRO A 150 -33.06 -18.69 7.14
C PRO A 150 -32.73 -17.31 6.55
N ASP A 151 -33.26 -16.24 7.12
CA ASP A 151 -33.05 -14.86 6.61
C ASP A 151 -31.83 -14.21 7.25
N ALA A 152 -30.67 -14.43 6.65
CA ALA A 152 -29.41 -13.81 7.07
C ALA A 152 -29.45 -12.27 7.00
N VAL A 153 -30.20 -11.68 6.06
CA VAL A 153 -30.28 -10.23 5.91
C VAL A 153 -31.07 -9.60 7.07
N ALA A 154 -32.16 -10.23 7.47
CA ALA A 154 -32.93 -9.80 8.65
C ALA A 154 -32.07 -9.88 9.91
N LEU A 155 -31.27 -10.94 10.07
CA LEU A 155 -30.35 -11.12 11.19
C LEU A 155 -29.25 -10.04 11.20
N ILE A 156 -28.66 -9.73 10.05
CA ILE A 156 -27.67 -8.64 9.92
C ILE A 156 -28.26 -7.31 10.33
N ASN A 157 -29.45 -6.97 9.83
CA ASN A 157 -30.11 -5.71 10.16
C ASN A 157 -30.44 -5.61 11.64
N LYS A 158 -30.93 -6.69 12.25
CA LYS A 158 -31.23 -6.73 13.69
C LYS A 158 -29.94 -6.55 14.53
N LEU A 159 -28.88 -7.27 14.17
CA LEU A 159 -27.59 -7.13 14.83
C LEU A 159 -27.01 -5.72 14.71
N PHE A 160 -27.16 -5.09 13.54
CA PHE A 160 -26.78 -3.72 13.31
C PHE A 160 -27.55 -2.74 14.19
N ASP A 161 -28.88 -2.88 14.27
CA ASP A 161 -29.73 -1.98 15.07
C ASP A 161 -29.39 -2.09 16.57
N GLU A 162 -29.18 -3.30 17.09
CA GLU A 162 -28.73 -3.50 18.46
C GLU A 162 -27.34 -2.89 18.71
N ALA A 163 -26.38 -3.13 17.80
CA ALA A 163 -25.04 -2.59 17.91
C ALA A 163 -25.02 -1.06 17.86
N TYR A 164 -25.84 -0.46 17.00
CA TYR A 164 -25.98 0.97 16.92
C TYR A 164 -26.59 1.57 18.18
N ALA A 165 -27.64 0.97 18.73
CA ALA A 165 -28.24 1.39 19.99
C ALA A 165 -27.22 1.32 21.15
N ALA A 166 -26.45 0.23 21.22
CA ALA A 166 -25.37 0.07 22.19
C ALA A 166 -24.28 1.16 22.04
N TYR A 167 -23.91 1.47 20.80
CA TYR A 167 -22.96 2.56 20.49
C TYR A 167 -23.49 3.92 20.96
N GLN A 168 -24.76 4.25 20.67
CA GLN A 168 -25.37 5.51 21.09
C GLN A 168 -25.42 5.63 22.62
N SER A 169 -25.79 4.57 23.32
CA SER A 169 -25.81 4.55 24.78
C SER A 169 -24.42 4.81 25.37
N LYS A 170 -23.39 4.12 24.87
CA LYS A 170 -22.00 4.36 25.28
C LYS A 170 -21.52 5.78 24.96
N ASN A 171 -21.86 6.29 23.80
CA ASN A 171 -21.49 7.65 23.41
C ASN A 171 -22.09 8.69 24.37
N THR A 172 -23.37 8.55 24.72
CA THR A 172 -24.04 9.42 25.69
C THR A 172 -23.36 9.37 27.06
N GLN A 173 -23.07 8.18 27.56
CA GLN A 173 -22.37 8.00 28.83
C GLN A 173 -20.98 8.64 28.85
N ILE A 174 -20.22 8.49 27.75
CA ILE A 174 -18.89 9.09 27.63
C ILE A 174 -18.98 10.63 27.57
N VAL A 175 -19.95 11.15 26.81
CA VAL A 175 -20.17 12.60 26.72
C VAL A 175 -20.52 13.20 28.09
N GLU A 176 -21.43 12.55 28.84
CA GLU A 176 -21.80 12.99 30.19
C GLU A 176 -20.62 13.00 31.16
N LEU A 177 -19.71 12.00 31.04
CA LEU A 177 -18.53 11.89 31.89
C LEU A 177 -17.45 12.92 31.54
N ILE A 178 -17.24 13.18 30.25
CA ILE A 178 -16.11 13.99 29.78
C ILE A 178 -16.48 15.49 29.68
N LYS A 179 -17.73 15.81 29.35
CA LYS A 179 -18.18 17.18 29.15
C LYS A 179 -17.83 18.12 30.30
N PRO A 180 -18.09 17.78 31.60
CA PRO A 180 -17.74 18.68 32.69
C PRO A 180 -16.24 18.98 32.77
N ALA A 181 -15.39 17.97 32.53
CA ALA A 181 -13.93 18.12 32.54
C ALA A 181 -13.41 18.96 31.35
N LEU A 182 -14.07 18.88 30.19
CA LEU A 182 -13.75 19.71 29.04
C LEU A 182 -14.21 21.15 29.25
N ASP A 183 -15.40 21.36 29.76
CA ASP A 183 -15.94 22.69 30.04
C ASP A 183 -15.04 23.44 31.06
N GLU A 184 -14.61 22.77 32.15
CA GLU A 184 -13.67 23.34 33.12
C GLU A 184 -12.29 23.68 32.51
N ARG A 185 -11.81 22.90 31.56
CA ARG A 185 -10.46 23.07 30.95
C ARG A 185 -10.42 24.08 29.81
N TYR A 186 -11.53 24.32 29.13
CA TYR A 186 -11.59 25.12 27.89
C TYR A 186 -12.60 26.27 27.97
N GLU A 187 -13.02 26.65 29.17
CA GLU A 187 -13.83 27.88 29.43
C GLU A 187 -13.09 29.20 29.20
N HIS A 188 -12.10 29.23 28.28
CA HIS A 188 -11.37 30.45 27.92
C HIS A 188 -11.54 30.80 26.45
#